data_219889f141ae0debd826210f32e083e4
#
_entry.id   219889f141ae0debd826210f32e083e4
#
_cell.length_a   1.000
_cell.length_b   1.000
_cell.length_c   1.000
_cell.angle_alpha   90.00
_cell.angle_beta   90.00
_cell.angle_gamma   90.00
#
_symmetry.space_group_name_H-M   'P 1'
#
loop_
_entity.id
_entity.type
_entity.pdbx_description
1 polymer ?
#
loop_
_entity_poly.entity_id
_entity_poly.type
_entity_poly.pdbx_seq_one_letter_code
_entity_poly.pdbx_strand_id
1 'polypeptide(L)'
;MKLKLCVTGLVLSVFIAGYGINTISLADDSRQISKTIDTIRGYFETNDNSETYGTYIDNGEWEEPDLMAVIGFNDVEGYVRKVDLYDEANQPNNPEEAIAYMEKREKEGPRVIPVYEKDGNTVIGKYIID
;
A
#
# COMPACT_ATOMS: atom_id res chain seq x y z
N MET A 1 4.18 -25.70 -58.74
CA MET A 1 5.11 -25.96 -57.65
C MET A 1 5.48 -24.71 -56.87
N LYS A 2 5.60 -23.58 -57.49
CA LYS A 2 5.97 -22.35 -56.78
C LYS A 2 4.85 -21.77 -55.89
N LEU A 3 3.61 -22.06 -56.16
CA LEU A 3 2.48 -21.60 -55.38
C LEU A 3 2.32 -22.32 -54.03
N LYS A 4 2.82 -23.53 -53.91
CA LYS A 4 2.71 -24.32 -52.66
C LYS A 4 3.69 -23.88 -51.57
N LEU A 5 4.79 -23.22 -51.94
CA LEU A 5 5.75 -22.73 -50.97
C LEU A 5 5.33 -21.43 -50.27
N CYS A 6 4.55 -20.61 -50.95
CA CYS A 6 4.08 -19.35 -50.36
C CYS A 6 2.99 -19.55 -49.29
N VAL A 7 2.18 -20.60 -49.43
CA VAL A 7 1.11 -20.89 -48.46
C VAL A 7 1.61 -21.41 -47.13
N THR A 8 2.70 -22.18 -47.17
CA THR A 8 3.31 -22.71 -45.94
C THR A 8 4.04 -21.66 -45.11
N GLY A 9 4.58 -20.64 -45.75
CA GLY A 9 5.23 -19.55 -45.04
C GLY A 9 4.24 -18.62 -44.30
N LEU A 10 3.06 -18.43 -44.87
CA LEU A 10 2.05 -17.58 -44.29
C LEU A 10 1.41 -18.19 -43.02
N VAL A 11 1.26 -19.52 -43.03
CA VAL A 11 0.69 -20.23 -41.87
C VAL A 11 1.65 -20.24 -40.68
N LEU A 12 2.95 -20.32 -40.94
CA LEU A 12 3.97 -20.27 -39.90
C LEU A 12 4.05 -18.89 -39.22
N SER A 13 3.88 -17.81 -39.98
CA SER A 13 3.92 -16.45 -39.42
C SER A 13 2.74 -16.14 -38.51
N VAL A 14 1.56 -16.65 -38.83
CA VAL A 14 0.36 -16.50 -38.00
C VAL A 14 0.50 -17.28 -36.67
N PHE A 15 1.14 -18.43 -36.72
CA PHE A 15 1.33 -19.27 -35.54
C PHE A 15 2.33 -18.62 -34.52
N ILE A 16 3.39 -17.96 -35.01
CA ILE A 16 4.37 -17.25 -34.17
C ILE A 16 3.73 -16.02 -33.51
N ALA A 17 2.86 -15.30 -34.20
CA ALA A 17 2.15 -14.18 -33.62
C ALA A 17 1.18 -14.62 -32.48
N GLY A 18 0.57 -15.78 -32.58
CA GLY A 18 -0.26 -16.35 -31.52
C GLY A 18 0.51 -16.69 -30.25
N TYR A 19 1.70 -17.18 -30.39
CA TYR A 19 2.58 -17.47 -29.23
C TYR A 19 3.05 -16.21 -28.50
N GLY A 20 3.32 -15.13 -29.21
CA GLY A 20 3.71 -13.86 -28.62
C GLY A 20 2.66 -13.25 -27.70
N ILE A 21 1.39 -13.38 -28.04
CA ILE A 21 0.27 -12.88 -27.24
C ILE A 21 0.12 -13.68 -25.94
N ASN A 22 0.26 -14.98 -25.99
CA ASN A 22 0.21 -15.84 -24.80
C ASN A 22 1.35 -15.57 -23.81
N THR A 23 2.53 -15.22 -24.30
CA THR A 23 3.70 -14.91 -23.46
C THR A 23 3.48 -13.61 -22.66
N ILE A 24 2.80 -12.62 -23.22
CA ILE A 24 2.47 -11.35 -22.54
C ILE A 24 1.47 -11.58 -21.40
N SER A 25 0.46 -12.43 -21.60
CA SER A 25 -0.51 -12.81 -20.55
C SER A 25 0.16 -13.49 -19.38
N LEU A 26 1.12 -14.39 -19.60
CA LEU A 26 1.84 -15.08 -18.54
C LEU A 26 2.75 -14.16 -17.71
N ALA A 27 3.28 -13.09 -18.31
CA ALA A 27 4.09 -12.11 -17.61
C ALA A 27 3.25 -11.26 -16.62
N ASP A 28 2.03 -10.90 -16.98
CA ASP A 28 1.12 -10.17 -16.10
C ASP A 28 0.64 -11.05 -14.93
N ASP A 29 0.31 -12.29 -15.18
CA ASP A 29 -0.07 -13.25 -14.14
C ASP A 29 1.07 -13.47 -13.14
N SER A 30 2.30 -13.53 -13.60
CA SER A 30 3.48 -13.68 -12.74
C SER A 30 3.68 -12.49 -11.80
N ARG A 31 3.40 -11.27 -12.24
CA ARG A 31 3.45 -10.06 -11.41
C ARG A 31 2.38 -10.06 -10.33
N GLN A 32 1.16 -10.47 -10.66
CA GLN A 32 0.08 -10.59 -9.71
C GLN A 32 0.36 -11.65 -8.64
N ILE A 33 0.89 -12.79 -9.04
CA ILE A 33 1.27 -13.87 -8.12
C ILE A 33 2.40 -13.41 -7.19
N SER A 34 3.42 -12.74 -7.70
CA SER A 34 4.52 -12.21 -6.90
C SER A 34 4.01 -11.22 -5.84
N LYS A 35 3.16 -10.28 -6.22
CA LYS A 35 2.55 -9.32 -5.32
C LYS A 35 1.72 -10.00 -4.22
N THR A 36 0.97 -11.04 -4.56
CA THR A 36 0.18 -11.82 -3.60
C THR A 36 1.08 -12.58 -2.63
N ILE A 37 2.16 -13.16 -3.11
CA ILE A 37 3.14 -13.88 -2.28
C ILE A 37 3.83 -12.95 -1.30
N ASP A 38 4.22 -11.77 -1.72
CA ASP A 38 4.85 -10.77 -0.85
C ASP A 38 3.89 -10.32 0.26
N THR A 39 2.62 -10.13 -0.05
CA THR A 39 1.59 -9.84 0.95
C THR A 39 1.41 -10.99 1.95
N ILE A 40 1.43 -12.24 1.47
CA ILE A 40 1.32 -13.43 2.34
C ILE A 40 2.56 -13.59 3.23
N ARG A 41 3.73 -13.18 2.76
CA ARG A 41 4.99 -13.24 3.53
C ARG A 41 5.16 -12.11 4.54
N GLY A 42 4.25 -11.14 4.55
CA GLY A 42 4.30 -10.04 5.49
C GLY A 42 5.20 -8.88 5.06
N TYR A 43 5.34 -8.65 3.76
CA TYR A 43 6.07 -7.51 3.23
C TYR A 43 5.08 -6.41 2.82
N PHE A 44 5.38 -5.18 3.22
CA PHE A 44 4.65 -4.02 2.77
C PHE A 44 5.12 -3.53 1.41
N GLU A 45 4.19 -2.98 0.61
CA GLU A 45 4.55 -2.20 -0.56
C GLU A 45 5.18 -0.88 -0.16
N THR A 46 6.02 -0.32 -1.02
CA THR A 46 6.65 0.99 -0.84
C THR A 46 6.15 1.97 -1.89
N ASN A 47 5.99 3.23 -1.49
CA ASN A 47 5.69 4.33 -2.40
C ASN A 47 6.97 4.90 -3.03
N ASP A 48 6.83 5.93 -3.86
CA ASP A 48 7.96 6.58 -4.54
C ASP A 48 8.96 7.26 -3.58
N ASN A 49 8.54 7.54 -2.34
CA ASN A 49 9.37 8.09 -1.28
C ASN A 49 10.03 7.02 -0.39
N SER A 50 9.94 5.76 -0.77
CA SER A 50 10.44 4.61 -0.01
C SER A 50 9.76 4.40 1.34
N GLU A 51 8.56 4.94 1.52
CA GLU A 51 7.74 4.69 2.70
C GLU A 51 6.87 3.46 2.48
N THR A 52 6.77 2.61 3.50
CA THR A 52 5.89 1.43 3.47
C THR A 52 4.44 1.85 3.68
N TYR A 53 3.52 1.19 3.00
CA TYR A 53 2.08 1.47 3.14
C TYR A 53 1.23 0.19 3.10
N GLY A 54 0.08 0.24 3.74
CA GLY A 54 -0.90 -0.85 3.76
C GLY A 54 -1.62 -0.97 5.10
N THR A 55 -2.08 -2.18 5.38
CA THR A 55 -2.63 -2.56 6.67
C THR A 55 -1.58 -3.27 7.51
N TYR A 56 -1.77 -3.35 8.83
CA TYR A 56 -0.88 -4.12 9.68
C TYR A 56 -0.84 -5.61 9.27
N ILE A 57 0.27 -6.26 9.53
CA ILE A 57 0.46 -7.68 9.28
C ILE A 57 0.71 -8.39 10.60
N ASP A 58 -0.06 -9.46 10.85
CA ASP A 58 0.13 -10.36 11.97
C ASP A 58 0.70 -11.68 11.46
N ASN A 59 2.01 -11.78 11.51
CA ASN A 59 2.78 -12.98 11.14
C ASN A 59 3.44 -13.65 12.36
N GLY A 60 2.94 -13.36 13.56
CA GLY A 60 3.53 -13.76 14.84
C GLY A 60 4.33 -12.64 15.51
N GLU A 61 4.72 -11.64 14.75
CA GLU A 61 5.21 -10.34 15.22
C GLU A 61 4.31 -9.27 14.59
N TRP A 62 3.85 -8.33 15.42
CA TRP A 62 2.96 -7.27 14.94
C TRP A 62 3.77 -6.22 14.18
N GLU A 63 3.60 -6.18 12.87
CA GLU A 63 4.27 -5.21 12.00
C GLU A 63 3.28 -4.18 11.45
N GLU A 64 3.68 -2.92 11.45
CA GLU A 64 2.90 -1.80 10.95
C GLU A 64 3.70 -1.01 9.91
N PRO A 65 3.08 -0.60 8.79
CA PRO A 65 3.74 0.23 7.80
C PRO A 65 3.85 1.70 8.25
N ASP A 66 4.67 2.48 7.57
CA ASP A 66 4.80 3.92 7.81
C ASP A 66 3.49 4.68 7.54
N LEU A 67 2.75 4.23 6.54
CA LEU A 67 1.45 4.76 6.12
C LEU A 67 0.39 3.67 6.30
N MET A 68 -0.47 3.84 7.27
CA MET A 68 -1.53 2.88 7.60
C MET A 68 -2.82 3.22 6.87
N ALA A 69 -3.40 2.23 6.20
CA ALA A 69 -4.68 2.35 5.53
C ALA A 69 -5.81 2.58 6.54
N VAL A 70 -6.60 3.61 6.31
CA VAL A 70 -7.74 3.99 7.15
C VAL A 70 -8.93 4.43 6.32
N ILE A 71 -10.11 4.41 6.94
CA ILE A 71 -11.29 5.12 6.46
C ILE A 71 -11.47 6.33 7.36
N GLY A 72 -11.23 7.52 6.82
CA GLY A 72 -11.30 8.78 7.54
C GLY A 72 -12.71 9.34 7.64
N PHE A 73 -12.79 10.57 8.11
CA PHE A 73 -14.07 11.31 8.23
C PHE A 73 -14.74 11.44 6.84
N ASN A 74 -16.06 11.28 6.80
CA ASN A 74 -16.88 11.24 5.56
C ASN A 74 -16.50 10.08 4.60
N ASP A 75 -16.09 8.94 5.15
CA ASP A 75 -15.76 7.74 4.38
C ASP A 75 -14.61 7.92 3.36
N VAL A 76 -13.71 8.85 3.64
CA VAL A 76 -12.51 9.06 2.81
C VAL A 76 -11.52 7.93 3.06
N GLU A 77 -11.29 7.12 2.04
CA GLU A 77 -10.28 6.06 2.06
C GLU A 77 -8.89 6.65 1.75
N GLY A 78 -7.93 6.33 2.57
CA GLY A 78 -6.56 6.79 2.40
C GLY A 78 -5.63 6.26 3.47
N TYR A 79 -4.58 7.00 3.76
CA TYR A 79 -3.52 6.59 4.68
C TYR A 79 -3.25 7.66 5.72
N VAL A 80 -2.95 7.24 6.95
CA VAL A 80 -2.42 8.11 8.00
C VAL A 80 -0.97 7.73 8.27
N ARG A 81 -0.17 8.72 8.65
CA ARG A 81 1.21 8.46 9.07
C ARG A 81 1.21 7.82 10.45
N LYS A 82 1.99 6.77 10.62
CA LYS A 82 2.17 6.09 11.90
C LYS A 82 2.63 7.06 12.99
N VAL A 83 3.54 7.97 12.67
CA VAL A 83 4.04 9.00 13.60
C VAL A 83 2.93 9.95 14.09
N ASP A 84 1.95 10.26 13.25
CA ASP A 84 0.79 11.07 13.62
C ASP A 84 -0.24 10.26 14.43
N LEU A 85 -0.45 9.02 14.03
CA LEU A 85 -1.39 8.11 14.70
C LEU A 85 -1.03 7.91 16.17
N TYR A 86 0.24 7.67 16.46
CA TYR A 86 0.75 7.43 17.80
C TYR A 86 1.24 8.69 18.52
N ASP A 87 1.12 9.86 17.90
CA ASP A 87 1.60 11.13 18.47
C ASP A 87 3.05 11.06 18.95
N GLU A 88 3.92 10.49 18.13
CA GLU A 88 5.31 10.18 18.51
C GLU A 88 6.11 11.40 18.98
N ALA A 89 5.80 12.58 18.43
CA ALA A 89 6.45 13.83 18.82
C ALA A 89 6.15 14.25 20.27
N ASN A 90 5.02 13.79 20.84
CA ASN A 90 4.55 14.16 22.16
C ASN A 90 4.52 12.98 23.15
N GLN A 91 5.20 11.88 22.83
CA GLN A 91 5.24 10.72 23.71
C GLN A 91 5.93 11.06 25.02
N PRO A 92 5.33 10.69 26.18
CA PRO A 92 5.94 10.94 27.49
C PRO A 92 7.15 10.06 27.71
N ASN A 93 8.18 10.61 28.34
CA ASN A 93 9.42 9.89 28.68
C ASN A 93 9.48 9.41 30.14
N ASN A 94 8.55 9.86 30.97
CA ASN A 94 8.47 9.52 32.39
C ASN A 94 7.02 9.58 32.88
N PRO A 95 6.70 9.06 34.09
CA PRO A 95 5.33 9.05 34.63
C PRO A 95 4.70 10.44 34.80
N GLU A 96 5.48 11.44 35.12
CA GLU A 96 4.97 12.81 35.30
C GLU A 96 4.52 13.41 33.96
N GLU A 97 5.32 13.23 32.92
CA GLU A 97 4.94 13.63 31.55
C GLU A 97 3.74 12.84 31.04
N ALA A 98 3.59 11.57 31.41
CA ALA A 98 2.43 10.76 31.05
C ALA A 98 1.14 11.33 31.64
N ILE A 99 1.15 11.75 32.90
CA ILE A 99 0.01 12.40 33.56
C ILE A 99 -0.32 13.73 32.86
N ALA A 100 0.69 14.55 32.59
CA ALA A 100 0.51 15.83 31.89
C ALA A 100 -0.06 15.64 30.48
N TYR A 101 0.39 14.61 29.76
CA TYR A 101 -0.14 14.25 28.46
C TYR A 101 -1.62 13.84 28.51
N MET A 102 -2.00 13.02 29.48
CA MET A 102 -3.40 12.60 29.68
C MET A 102 -4.31 13.78 30.01
N GLU A 103 -3.88 14.67 30.90
CA GLU A 103 -4.62 15.89 31.24
C GLU A 103 -4.79 16.83 30.06
N LYS A 104 -3.76 16.96 29.23
CA LYS A 104 -3.81 17.71 27.97
C LYS A 104 -4.83 17.11 27.01
N ARG A 105 -4.83 15.79 26.87
CA ARG A 105 -5.78 15.09 26.02
C ARG A 105 -7.24 15.26 26.47
N GLU A 106 -7.49 15.20 27.76
CA GLU A 106 -8.82 15.47 28.31
C GLU A 106 -9.33 16.88 28.00
N LYS A 107 -8.46 17.87 28.08
CA LYS A 107 -8.82 19.29 27.82
C LYS A 107 -9.01 19.60 26.34
N GLU A 108 -8.18 19.04 25.48
CA GLU A 108 -8.20 19.31 24.04
C GLU A 108 -9.20 18.45 23.28
N GLY A 109 -9.64 17.32 23.87
CA GLY A 109 -10.56 16.37 23.24
C GLY A 109 -9.90 15.57 22.12
N PRO A 110 -10.68 15.05 21.15
CA PRO A 110 -10.19 14.21 20.09
C PRO A 110 -9.09 14.86 19.27
N ARG A 111 -8.06 14.06 18.86
CA ARG A 111 -7.03 14.52 17.93
C ARG A 111 -7.53 14.36 16.50
N VAL A 112 -7.19 15.30 15.65
CA VAL A 112 -7.46 15.23 14.22
C VAL A 112 -6.14 15.19 13.47
N ILE A 113 -5.95 14.13 12.67
CA ILE A 113 -4.75 13.95 11.86
C ILE A 113 -5.13 13.92 10.37
N PRO A 114 -4.21 14.30 9.47
CA PRO A 114 -4.50 14.28 8.04
C PRO A 114 -4.55 12.86 7.49
N VAL A 115 -5.40 12.66 6.48
CA VAL A 115 -5.43 11.47 5.64
C VAL A 115 -4.77 11.82 4.32
N TYR A 116 -3.82 11.00 3.90
CA TYR A 116 -3.03 11.18 2.69
C TYR A 116 -3.41 10.16 1.62
N GLU A 117 -3.08 10.48 0.37
CA GLU A 117 -2.90 9.46 -0.65
C GLU A 117 -1.70 8.57 -0.31
N LYS A 118 -1.49 7.49 -1.05
CA LYS A 118 -0.36 6.56 -0.82
C LYS A 118 1.03 7.22 -0.99
N ASP A 119 1.11 8.41 -1.59
CA ASP A 119 2.35 9.18 -1.70
C ASP A 119 2.83 9.74 -0.34
N GLY A 120 1.95 9.76 0.67
CA GLY A 120 2.23 10.28 2.00
C GLY A 120 2.35 11.80 2.09
N ASN A 121 2.04 12.53 1.02
CA ASN A 121 2.18 13.98 0.93
C ASN A 121 0.88 14.70 0.57
N THR A 122 0.05 14.11 -0.29
CA THR A 122 -1.21 14.70 -0.74
C THR A 122 -2.31 14.47 0.29
N VAL A 123 -2.75 15.51 0.97
CA VAL A 123 -3.84 15.45 1.96
C VAL A 123 -5.18 15.37 1.24
N ILE A 124 -5.96 14.34 1.52
CA ILE A 124 -7.29 14.10 0.93
C ILE A 124 -8.42 14.10 1.94
N GLY A 125 -8.13 14.11 3.23
CA GLY A 125 -9.13 14.10 4.28
C GLY A 125 -8.53 14.20 5.67
N LYS A 126 -9.32 13.83 6.67
CA LYS A 126 -8.92 13.82 8.07
C LYS A 126 -9.39 12.55 8.77
N TYR A 127 -8.65 12.14 9.78
CA TYR A 127 -8.97 11.03 10.67
C TYR A 127 -9.07 11.53 12.11
N ILE A 128 -10.13 11.12 12.82
CA ILE A 128 -10.40 11.57 14.18
C ILE A 128 -10.07 10.45 15.14
N ILE A 129 -9.22 10.75 16.11
CA ILE A 129 -8.79 9.83 17.16
C ILE A 129 -9.42 10.31 18.49
N ASP A 130 -10.32 9.50 19.02
CA ASP A 130 -10.94 9.72 20.33
C ASP A 130 -10.03 9.33 21.51
#